data_7dfbd19ba7dcc4e6b528bf0bf55d66ec
#
_entry.id   7dfbd19ba7dcc4e6b528bf0bf55d66ec
#
_cell.length_a   1.000
_cell.length_b   1.000
_cell.length_c   1.000
_cell.angle_alpha   90.00
_cell.angle_beta   90.00
_cell.angle_gamma   90.00
#
_symmetry.space_group_name_H-M   'P 1'
#
loop_
_entity.id
_entity.type
_entity.pdbx_description
1 polymer ?
#
loop_
_entity_poly.entity_id
_entity_poly.type
_entity_poly.pdbx_seq_one_letter_code
_entity_poly.pdbx_strand_id
1 'polypeptide(L)'
;MFQLDFTNKFKKDVKLLQKRGYDMTVLKNAILLLEENGTLSHSYKSHKLSGDYSGYWEAHLKPDWLMVWKYLEMEHEIWLTRTGTHADLF
;
A
#
# COMPACT_ATOMS: atom_id res chain seq x y z
N MET A 1 9.03 -6.93 13.79
CA MET A 1 7.92 -6.13 13.30
C MET A 1 8.46 -4.87 12.62
N PHE A 2 7.89 -4.48 11.49
CA PHE A 2 8.34 -3.30 10.77
C PHE A 2 7.67 -2.05 11.31
N GLN A 3 8.41 -0.94 11.28
CA GLN A 3 7.84 0.36 11.61
C GLN A 3 7.13 0.92 10.37
N LEU A 4 5.91 1.41 10.54
CA LEU A 4 5.12 1.94 9.43
C LEU A 4 5.05 3.46 9.48
N ASP A 5 5.20 4.09 8.32
CA ASP A 5 4.93 5.50 8.14
C ASP A 5 3.92 5.67 7.01
N PHE A 6 3.09 6.69 7.14
CA PHE A 6 2.03 6.99 6.17
C PHE A 6 2.25 8.37 5.61
N THR A 7 2.37 8.47 4.29
CA THR A 7 2.49 9.78 3.65
C THR A 7 1.18 10.55 3.76
N ASN A 8 1.26 11.87 3.63
CA ASN A 8 0.05 12.70 3.62
C ASN A 8 -0.87 12.33 2.46
N LYS A 9 -0.30 11.98 1.30
CA LYS A 9 -1.08 11.52 0.16
C LYS A 9 -1.83 10.23 0.47
N PHE A 10 -1.17 9.28 1.14
CA PHE A 10 -1.81 8.04 1.56
C PHE A 10 -3.01 8.32 2.46
N LYS A 11 -2.85 9.20 3.43
CA LYS A 11 -3.92 9.56 4.35
C LYS A 11 -5.11 10.17 3.62
N LYS A 12 -4.84 11.04 2.63
CA LYS A 12 -5.90 11.63 1.79
C LYS A 12 -6.58 10.58 0.94
N ASP A 13 -5.80 9.64 0.38
CA ASP A 13 -6.34 8.53 -0.40
C ASP A 13 -7.31 7.70 0.43
N VAL A 14 -6.95 7.38 1.68
CA VAL A 14 -7.79 6.62 2.59
C VAL A 14 -9.13 7.34 2.83
N LYS A 15 -9.07 8.64 3.09
CA LYS A 15 -10.29 9.44 3.30
C LYS A 15 -11.22 9.39 2.09
N LEU A 16 -10.63 9.48 0.90
CA LEU A 16 -11.41 9.43 -0.35
C LEU A 16 -12.08 8.06 -0.51
N LEU A 17 -11.34 6.98 -0.25
CA LEU A 17 -11.87 5.63 -0.35
C LEU A 17 -12.98 5.39 0.68
N GLN A 18 -12.85 5.92 1.88
CA GLN A 18 -13.91 5.87 2.89
C GLN A 18 -15.19 6.53 2.40
N LYS A 19 -15.06 7.71 1.78
CA LYS A 19 -16.22 8.42 1.21
C LYS A 19 -16.88 7.63 0.10
N ARG A 20 -16.10 6.87 -0.66
CA ARG A 20 -16.60 6.01 -1.74
C ARG A 20 -17.25 4.73 -1.22
N GLY A 21 -17.17 4.46 0.09
CA GLY A 21 -17.76 3.27 0.68
C GLY A 21 -16.89 2.02 0.60
N TYR A 22 -15.59 2.15 0.37
CA TYR A 22 -14.68 1.01 0.33
C TYR A 22 -14.55 0.36 1.71
N ASP A 23 -14.41 -0.96 1.74
CA ASP A 23 -14.29 -1.71 2.98
C ASP A 23 -12.89 -1.52 3.59
N MET A 24 -12.82 -0.72 4.65
CA MET A 24 -11.55 -0.39 5.30
C MET A 24 -10.91 -1.59 6.00
N THR A 25 -11.67 -2.67 6.30
CA THR A 25 -11.06 -3.89 6.85
C THR A 25 -10.10 -4.53 5.86
N VAL A 26 -10.38 -4.45 4.57
CA VAL A 26 -9.50 -4.97 3.52
C VAL A 26 -8.15 -4.29 3.60
N LEU A 27 -8.15 -2.96 3.67
CA LEU A 27 -6.93 -2.16 3.79
C LEU A 27 -6.19 -2.45 5.10
N LYS A 28 -6.92 -2.47 6.20
CA LYS A 28 -6.35 -2.71 7.53
C LYS A 28 -5.65 -4.07 7.60
N ASN A 29 -6.27 -5.12 7.06
CA ASN A 29 -5.68 -6.45 7.05
C ASN A 29 -4.37 -6.49 6.27
N ALA A 30 -4.32 -5.84 5.11
CA ALA A 30 -3.10 -5.77 4.32
C ALA A 30 -1.99 -5.02 5.05
N ILE A 31 -2.34 -3.90 5.70
CA ILE A 31 -1.37 -3.11 6.47
C ILE A 31 -0.80 -3.92 7.63
N LEU A 32 -1.65 -4.68 8.36
CA LEU A 32 -1.21 -5.51 9.47
C LEU A 32 -0.27 -6.62 9.02
N LEU A 33 -0.57 -7.27 7.89
CA LEU A 33 0.31 -8.30 7.33
C LEU A 33 1.67 -7.72 6.96
N LEU A 34 1.67 -6.54 6.36
CA LEU A 34 2.90 -5.88 5.96
C LEU A 34 3.73 -5.50 7.20
N GLU A 35 3.07 -5.02 8.25
CA GLU A 35 3.72 -4.67 9.50
C GLU A 35 4.37 -5.89 10.16
N GLU A 36 3.66 -7.02 10.21
CA GLU A 36 4.16 -8.23 10.86
C GLU A 36 5.27 -8.91 10.08
N ASN A 37 5.07 -9.06 8.77
CA ASN A 37 5.91 -9.93 7.94
C ASN A 37 6.84 -9.17 6.99
N GLY A 38 6.60 -7.90 6.77
CA GLY A 38 7.34 -7.10 5.80
C GLY A 38 6.98 -7.39 4.35
N THR A 39 6.12 -8.38 4.11
CA THR A 39 5.66 -8.76 2.78
C THR A 39 4.21 -9.18 2.84
N LEU A 40 3.58 -9.28 1.66
CA LEU A 40 2.21 -9.77 1.53
C LEU A 40 2.21 -11.14 0.84
N SER A 41 1.18 -11.93 1.11
CA SER A 41 1.02 -13.25 0.51
C SER A 41 0.79 -13.16 -1.00
N HIS A 42 0.95 -14.28 -1.71
CA HIS A 42 0.78 -14.37 -3.17
C HIS A 42 -0.56 -13.85 -3.66
N SER A 43 -1.61 -13.96 -2.85
CA SER A 43 -2.95 -13.52 -3.24
C SER A 43 -3.02 -12.02 -3.54
N TYR A 44 -2.10 -11.24 -2.98
CA TYR A 44 -2.03 -9.79 -3.21
C TYR A 44 -1.25 -9.41 -4.47
N LYS A 45 -0.57 -10.38 -5.09
CA LYS A 45 0.20 -10.16 -6.33
C LYS A 45 1.18 -9.00 -6.23
N SER A 46 1.94 -8.94 -5.13
CA SER A 46 2.93 -7.90 -4.91
C SER A 46 4.04 -7.94 -5.95
N HIS A 47 4.43 -6.78 -6.46
CA HIS A 47 5.55 -6.68 -7.39
C HIS A 47 6.19 -5.30 -7.33
N LYS A 48 7.43 -5.24 -7.78
CA LYS A 48 8.17 -3.97 -7.86
C LYS A 48 7.69 -3.17 -9.07
N LEU A 49 7.60 -1.86 -8.87
CA LEU A 49 7.29 -0.93 -9.96
C LEU A 49 8.57 -0.51 -10.65
N SER A 50 8.44 0.00 -11.88
CA SER A 50 9.56 0.48 -12.68
C SER A 50 9.29 1.90 -13.16
N GLY A 51 10.25 2.45 -13.93
CA GLY A 51 10.13 3.81 -14.45
C GLY A 51 10.16 4.83 -13.34
N ASP A 52 9.22 5.77 -13.36
CA ASP A 52 9.14 6.85 -12.38
C ASP A 52 8.85 6.36 -10.97
N TYR A 53 8.34 5.13 -10.84
CA TYR A 53 8.02 4.52 -9.55
C TYR A 53 9.05 3.48 -9.14
N SER A 54 10.23 3.51 -9.74
CA SER A 54 11.33 2.60 -9.37
C SER A 54 11.62 2.71 -7.87
N GLY A 55 11.75 1.58 -7.21
CA GLY A 55 11.97 1.52 -5.76
C GLY A 55 10.69 1.34 -4.95
N TYR A 56 9.54 1.45 -5.59
CA TYR A 56 8.26 1.21 -4.93
C TYR A 56 7.72 -0.16 -5.24
N TRP A 57 6.87 -0.66 -4.35
CA TRP A 57 6.13 -1.91 -4.51
C TRP A 57 4.65 -1.62 -4.63
N GLU A 58 3.93 -2.51 -5.28
CA GLU A 58 2.50 -2.41 -5.47
C GLU A 58 1.85 -3.75 -5.18
N ALA A 59 0.69 -3.73 -4.55
CA ALA A 59 -0.13 -4.92 -4.33
C ALA A 59 -1.58 -4.64 -4.69
N HIS A 60 -2.30 -5.71 -5.01
CA HIS A 60 -3.73 -5.64 -5.31
C HIS A 60 -4.53 -6.06 -4.09
N LEU A 61 -5.22 -5.12 -3.44
CA LEU A 61 -6.15 -5.43 -2.35
C LEU A 61 -7.45 -5.98 -2.90
N LYS A 62 -7.85 -5.48 -4.06
CA LYS A 62 -8.93 -5.94 -4.91
C LYS A 62 -8.45 -5.76 -6.36
N PRO A 63 -9.12 -6.31 -7.38
CA PRO A 63 -8.64 -6.20 -8.76
C PRO A 63 -8.30 -4.77 -9.20
N ASP A 64 -9.07 -3.78 -8.75
CA ASP A 64 -8.78 -2.39 -9.06
C ASP A 64 -8.60 -1.55 -7.79
N TRP A 65 -8.01 -2.12 -6.75
CA TRP A 65 -7.66 -1.39 -5.54
C TRP A 65 -6.22 -1.71 -5.19
N LEU A 66 -5.34 -0.75 -5.40
CA LEU A 66 -3.91 -0.90 -5.23
C LEU A 66 -3.42 -0.26 -3.94
N MET A 67 -2.33 -0.80 -3.41
CA MET A 67 -1.59 -0.21 -2.32
C MET A 67 -0.13 -0.13 -2.74
N VAL A 68 0.49 1.04 -2.59
CA VAL A 68 1.87 1.29 -3.01
C VAL A 68 2.69 1.67 -1.78
N TRP A 69 3.87 1.04 -1.64
CA TRP A 69 4.76 1.31 -0.52
C TRP A 69 6.22 1.23 -0.95
N LYS A 70 7.09 1.67 -0.05
CA LYS A 70 8.54 1.64 -0.24
C LYS A 70 9.20 1.14 1.05
N TYR A 71 10.24 0.33 0.89
CA TYR A 71 11.03 -0.14 2.02
C TYR A 71 12.19 0.80 2.27
N LEU A 72 12.42 1.14 3.55
CA LEU A 72 13.63 1.79 4.01
C LEU A 72 14.39 0.73 4.82
N GLU A 73 15.14 -0.11 4.11
CA GLU A 73 15.72 -1.33 4.66
C GLU A 73 16.65 -1.10 5.86
N MET A 74 17.43 -0.02 5.82
CA MET A 74 18.36 0.29 6.89
C MET A 74 17.67 0.56 8.23
N GLU A 75 16.42 0.98 8.18
CA GLU A 75 15.67 1.38 9.36
C GLU A 75 14.54 0.40 9.69
N HIS A 76 14.42 -0.67 8.94
CA HIS A 76 13.33 -1.65 9.12
C HIS A 76 11.97 -0.97 9.02
N GLU A 77 11.85 -0.02 8.10
CA GLU A 77 10.68 0.84 7.97
C GLU A 77 10.00 0.66 6.63
N ILE A 78 8.69 0.80 6.62
CA ILE A 78 7.88 0.75 5.40
C ILE A 78 7.10 2.05 5.29
N TRP A 79 7.23 2.72 4.13
CA TRP A 79 6.47 3.92 3.82
C TRP A 79 5.28 3.56 2.97
N LEU A 80 4.08 3.66 3.53
CA LEU A 80 2.83 3.51 2.80
C LEU A 80 2.57 4.82 2.07
N THR A 81 2.63 4.76 0.74
CA THR A 81 2.77 5.95 -0.11
C THR A 81 1.47 6.36 -0.79
N ARG A 82 0.74 5.41 -1.38
CA ARG A 82 -0.52 5.65 -2.06
C ARG A 82 -1.45 4.46 -1.94
N THR A 83 -2.75 4.69 -2.05
CA THR A 83 -3.74 3.62 -2.22
C THR A 83 -4.93 4.17 -3.00
N GLY A 84 -5.50 3.34 -3.87
CA GLY A 84 -6.63 3.75 -4.71
C GLY A 84 -6.75 2.86 -5.92
N THR A 85 -7.61 3.28 -6.86
CA THR A 85 -7.77 2.57 -8.14
C THR A 85 -6.60 2.88 -9.08
N HIS A 86 -6.49 2.13 -10.17
CA HIS A 86 -5.50 2.44 -11.21
C HIS A 86 -5.67 3.88 -11.71
N ALA A 87 -6.90 4.31 -11.91
CA ALA A 87 -7.19 5.66 -12.38
C ALA A 87 -6.79 6.72 -11.35
N ASP A 88 -6.87 6.42 -10.06
CA ASP A 88 -6.48 7.35 -9.00
C ASP A 88 -4.97 7.54 -8.95
N LEU A 89 -4.19 6.49 -9.23
CA LEU A 89 -2.75 6.49 -9.00
C LEU A 89 -1.92 6.69 -10.27
N PHE A 90 -2.44 6.26 -11.38
CA PHE A 90 -1.76 6.29 -12.68
C PHE A 90 -2.68 6.84 -13.77
#